data_6164eee7452534e963dafc9d65f8b07a
#
_entry.id   6164eee7452534e963dafc9d65f8b07a
#
_cell.length_a   1.000
_cell.length_b   1.000
_cell.length_c   1.000
_cell.angle_alpha   90.00
_cell.angle_beta   90.00
_cell.angle_gamma   90.00
#
_symmetry.space_group_name_H-M   'P 1'
#
loop_
_entity.id
_entity.type
_entity.pdbx_description
1 polymer ?
#
loop_
_entity_poly.entity_id
_entity_poly.type
_entity_poly.pdbx_seq_one_letter_code
_entity_poly.pdbx_strand_id
1 'polypeptide(L)'
;MFANFDFDVIRRSLGYLFFDGMTFTLTLTGLSALGGLIFGTLIALMRLSGLKLVGHIAGLYVDLMRSLPLVLVIFWFYFLVPYIGQWLTGSSRPIHVGAFVSSLVTFILFEAAYFSEIMRAGIQSISKGQPAAAQALGLTYSQTMRYVVLPQAFRNMLPVLLTQTIVLFQDTSLVYVLSIPDFLGAASKVAQRDGRLVEMYLFAALVYFIISCFASFGVRRLQSRIAFVH
;
A
#
# COMPACT_ATOMS: atom_id res chain seq x y z
N MET A 1 1.68 -16.79 33.38
CA MET A 1 0.98 -16.35 32.18
C MET A 1 1.04 -17.39 31.06
N PHE A 2 2.16 -18.09 30.85
CA PHE A 2 2.29 -19.11 29.77
C PHE A 2 1.98 -20.56 30.17
N ALA A 3 1.67 -20.84 31.44
CA ALA A 3 1.39 -22.20 31.92
C ALA A 3 0.13 -22.84 31.32
N ASN A 4 -0.78 -22.04 30.76
CA ASN A 4 -2.03 -22.48 30.12
C ASN A 4 -2.10 -22.08 28.63
N PHE A 5 -0.95 -21.87 27.98
CA PHE A 5 -0.91 -21.54 26.57
C PHE A 5 -1.32 -22.75 25.72
N ASP A 6 -2.38 -22.58 24.93
CA ASP A 6 -2.96 -23.65 24.12
C ASP A 6 -2.40 -23.58 22.68
N PHE A 7 -1.43 -24.43 22.37
CA PHE A 7 -0.90 -24.57 21.01
C PHE A 7 -1.84 -25.28 20.05
N ASP A 8 -2.80 -26.07 20.56
CA ASP A 8 -3.72 -26.81 19.70
C ASP A 8 -4.73 -25.91 19.01
N VAL A 9 -5.11 -24.78 19.62
CA VAL A 9 -5.96 -23.77 18.96
C VAL A 9 -5.30 -23.22 17.71
N ILE A 10 -4.00 -22.96 17.75
CA ILE A 10 -3.23 -22.50 16.59
C ILE A 10 -3.21 -23.60 15.53
N ARG A 11 -2.79 -24.81 15.91
CA ARG A 11 -2.64 -25.96 15.00
C ARG A 11 -3.91 -26.28 14.23
N ARG A 12 -5.06 -26.38 14.92
CA ARG A 12 -6.35 -26.68 14.28
C ARG A 12 -6.90 -25.56 13.42
N SER A 13 -6.40 -24.33 13.61
CA SER A 13 -6.86 -23.14 12.88
C SER A 13 -5.95 -22.76 11.71
N LEU A 14 -4.77 -23.38 11.55
CA LEU A 14 -3.80 -23.04 10.50
C LEU A 14 -4.42 -23.02 9.10
N GLY A 15 -5.24 -24.01 8.76
CA GLY A 15 -5.91 -24.07 7.47
C GLY A 15 -6.75 -22.82 7.21
N TYR A 16 -7.64 -22.47 8.13
CA TYR A 16 -8.48 -21.27 8.01
C TYR A 16 -7.66 -19.97 7.97
N LEU A 17 -6.65 -19.87 8.85
CA LEU A 17 -5.81 -18.67 8.92
C LEU A 17 -5.04 -18.42 7.62
N PHE A 18 -4.47 -19.45 7.02
CA PHE A 18 -3.61 -19.29 5.84
C PHE A 18 -4.39 -19.40 4.53
N PHE A 19 -5.31 -20.35 4.37
CA PHE A 19 -6.05 -20.48 3.10
C PHE A 19 -7.11 -19.40 2.91
N ASP A 20 -7.78 -18.96 3.97
CA ASP A 20 -8.78 -17.91 3.88
C ASP A 20 -8.15 -16.53 4.21
N GLY A 21 -7.64 -16.38 5.43
CA GLY A 21 -7.14 -15.10 5.94
C GLY A 21 -5.92 -14.57 5.19
N MET A 22 -4.85 -15.35 5.10
CA MET A 22 -3.61 -14.90 4.45
C MET A 22 -3.77 -14.74 2.93
N THR A 23 -4.56 -15.61 2.28
CA THR A 23 -4.85 -15.46 0.84
C THR A 23 -5.59 -14.15 0.57
N PHE A 24 -6.57 -13.79 1.42
CA PHE A 24 -7.24 -12.50 1.32
C PHE A 24 -6.26 -11.34 1.49
N THR A 25 -5.44 -11.36 2.54
CA THR A 25 -4.43 -10.34 2.84
C THR A 25 -3.46 -10.16 1.68
N LEU A 26 -2.87 -11.24 1.17
CA LEU A 26 -1.91 -11.18 0.07
C LEU A 26 -2.55 -10.72 -1.25
N THR A 27 -3.78 -11.17 -1.54
CA THR A 27 -4.53 -10.74 -2.73
C THR A 27 -4.84 -9.25 -2.67
N LEU A 28 -5.34 -8.77 -1.52
CA LEU A 28 -5.63 -7.36 -1.30
C LEU A 28 -4.34 -6.52 -1.42
N THR A 29 -3.25 -6.94 -0.77
CA THR A 29 -1.95 -6.28 -0.86
C THR A 29 -1.44 -6.20 -2.30
N GLY A 30 -1.43 -7.31 -3.02
CA GLY A 30 -0.91 -7.38 -4.38
C GLY A 30 -1.70 -6.52 -5.37
N LEU A 31 -3.03 -6.60 -5.33
CA LEU A 31 -3.89 -5.80 -6.19
C LEU A 31 -3.83 -4.31 -5.83
N SER A 32 -3.78 -3.98 -4.55
CA SER A 32 -3.66 -2.59 -4.09
C SER A 32 -2.30 -1.98 -4.43
N ALA A 33 -1.22 -2.75 -4.30
CA ALA A 33 0.11 -2.31 -4.72
C ALA A 33 0.17 -2.04 -6.23
N LEU A 34 -0.37 -2.94 -7.04
CA LEU A 34 -0.41 -2.78 -8.50
C LEU A 34 -1.27 -1.57 -8.91
N GLY A 35 -2.48 -1.46 -8.38
CA GLY A 35 -3.36 -0.32 -8.63
C GLY A 35 -2.76 0.99 -8.15
N GLY A 36 -2.21 1.00 -6.92
CA GLY A 36 -1.50 2.14 -6.35
C GLY A 36 -0.30 2.58 -7.18
N LEU A 37 0.47 1.63 -7.73
CA LEU A 37 1.59 1.91 -8.62
C LEU A 37 1.14 2.58 -9.92
N ILE A 38 0.07 2.06 -10.54
CA ILE A 38 -0.48 2.63 -11.80
C ILE A 38 -1.01 4.05 -11.55
N PHE A 39 -1.94 4.21 -10.60
CA PHE A 39 -2.54 5.52 -10.33
C PHE A 39 -1.53 6.49 -9.70
N GLY A 40 -0.62 6.03 -8.85
CA GLY A 40 0.46 6.81 -8.28
C GLY A 40 1.40 7.36 -9.36
N THR A 41 1.71 6.55 -10.38
CA THR A 41 2.50 7.01 -11.55
C THR A 41 1.77 8.13 -12.29
N LEU A 42 0.47 7.96 -12.56
CA LEU A 42 -0.33 9.00 -13.24
C LEU A 42 -0.35 10.30 -12.44
N ILE A 43 -0.58 10.21 -11.12
CA ILE A 43 -0.59 11.37 -10.22
C ILE A 43 0.80 12.04 -10.17
N ALA A 44 1.89 11.26 -10.11
CA ALA A 44 3.25 11.79 -10.15
C ALA A 44 3.52 12.55 -11.45
N LEU A 45 3.11 12.00 -12.59
CA LEU A 45 3.21 12.67 -13.90
C LEU A 45 2.40 13.96 -13.95
N MET A 46 1.17 13.97 -13.41
CA MET A 46 0.35 15.16 -13.30
C MET A 46 1.06 16.26 -12.49
N ARG A 47 1.68 15.91 -11.37
CA ARG A 47 2.45 16.85 -10.51
C ARG A 47 3.71 17.37 -11.18
N LEU A 48 4.31 16.61 -12.08
CA LEU A 48 5.54 16.98 -12.81
C LEU A 48 5.27 17.60 -14.19
N SER A 49 4.02 17.71 -14.64
CA SER A 49 3.63 18.12 -15.99
C SER A 49 3.92 19.60 -16.32
N GLY A 50 4.26 20.43 -15.34
CA GLY A 50 4.41 21.88 -15.53
C GLY A 50 3.07 22.64 -15.65
N LEU A 51 1.94 21.95 -15.81
CA LEU A 51 0.59 22.53 -15.83
C LEU A 51 0.14 22.87 -14.41
N LYS A 52 0.22 24.15 -14.03
CA LYS A 52 -0.01 24.62 -12.65
C LYS A 52 -1.31 24.09 -12.03
N LEU A 53 -2.43 24.15 -12.76
CA LEU A 53 -3.72 23.68 -12.26
C LEU A 53 -3.75 22.17 -12.02
N VAL A 54 -3.25 21.39 -12.98
CA VAL A 54 -3.21 19.91 -12.89
C VAL A 54 -2.29 19.49 -11.74
N GLY A 55 -1.11 20.09 -11.65
CA GLY A 55 -0.16 19.82 -10.57
C GLY A 55 -0.72 20.19 -9.20
N HIS A 56 -1.47 21.29 -9.09
CA HIS A 56 -2.09 21.72 -7.84
C HIS A 56 -3.19 20.76 -7.38
N ILE A 57 -4.10 20.37 -8.28
CA ILE A 57 -5.15 19.39 -7.96
C ILE A 57 -4.56 18.04 -7.53
N ALA A 58 -3.55 17.56 -8.28
CA ALA A 58 -2.87 16.32 -7.93
C ALA A 58 -2.12 16.42 -6.58
N GLY A 59 -1.53 17.59 -6.29
CA GLY A 59 -0.90 17.88 -4.99
C GLY A 59 -1.90 17.85 -3.85
N LEU A 60 -3.03 18.56 -4.00
CA LEU A 60 -4.09 18.61 -3.00
C LEU A 60 -4.64 17.20 -2.67
N TYR A 61 -4.83 16.36 -3.69
CA TYR A 61 -5.23 14.96 -3.46
C TYR A 61 -4.22 14.19 -2.61
N VAL A 62 -2.92 14.31 -2.95
CA VAL A 62 -1.86 13.61 -2.21
C VAL A 62 -1.78 14.11 -0.77
N ASP A 63 -1.83 15.42 -0.56
CA ASP A 63 -1.77 16.02 0.77
C ASP A 63 -3.00 15.62 1.61
N LEU A 64 -4.20 15.61 1.01
CA LEU A 64 -5.43 15.17 1.67
C LEU A 64 -5.33 13.71 2.11
N MET A 65 -5.02 12.78 1.19
CA MET A 65 -4.96 11.35 1.50
C MET A 65 -3.92 11.03 2.57
N ARG A 66 -2.76 11.69 2.53
CA ARG A 66 -1.69 11.48 3.51
C ARG A 66 -1.93 12.16 4.86
N SER A 67 -2.84 13.11 4.94
CA SER A 67 -3.21 13.79 6.18
C SER A 67 -4.28 13.06 6.98
N LEU A 68 -4.92 12.05 6.41
CA LEU A 68 -6.02 11.32 7.04
C LEU A 68 -5.53 9.98 7.59
N PRO A 69 -6.00 9.56 8.78
CA PRO A 69 -5.79 8.22 9.27
C PRO A 69 -6.42 7.18 8.32
N LEU A 70 -5.65 6.19 7.91
CA LEU A 70 -6.13 5.16 6.96
C LEU A 70 -7.43 4.48 7.42
N VAL A 71 -7.56 4.19 8.73
CA VAL A 71 -8.79 3.58 9.27
C VAL A 71 -10.03 4.42 9.00
N LEU A 72 -9.94 5.75 9.05
CA LEU A 72 -11.07 6.63 8.73
C LEU A 72 -11.40 6.57 7.25
N VAL A 73 -10.41 6.51 6.37
CA VAL A 73 -10.61 6.36 4.92
C VAL A 73 -11.30 5.03 4.61
N ILE A 74 -10.90 3.94 5.28
CA ILE A 74 -11.55 2.62 5.18
C ILE A 74 -13.04 2.73 5.56
N PHE A 75 -13.36 3.37 6.70
CA PHE A 75 -14.75 3.57 7.12
C PHE A 75 -15.54 4.42 6.14
N TRP A 76 -14.95 5.49 5.60
CA TRP A 76 -15.64 6.35 4.62
C TRP A 76 -16.00 5.58 3.36
N PHE A 77 -15.07 4.82 2.79
CA PHE A 77 -15.35 4.04 1.59
C PHE A 77 -16.37 2.92 1.85
N TYR A 78 -16.26 2.27 2.99
CA TYR A 78 -17.16 1.16 3.30
C TYR A 78 -18.58 1.61 3.63
N PHE A 79 -18.75 2.66 4.43
CA PHE A 79 -20.05 3.11 4.89
C PHE A 79 -20.64 4.24 4.03
N LEU A 80 -19.84 5.21 3.58
CA LEU A 80 -20.34 6.41 2.93
C LEU A 80 -20.57 6.23 1.41
N VAL A 81 -19.66 5.50 0.73
CA VAL A 81 -19.76 5.30 -0.73
C VAL A 81 -21.07 4.63 -1.15
N PRO A 82 -21.64 3.63 -0.44
CA PRO A 82 -22.96 3.08 -0.75
C PRO A 82 -24.08 4.12 -0.76
N TYR A 83 -24.07 5.07 0.18
CA TYR A 83 -25.06 6.15 0.24
C TYR A 83 -24.86 7.22 -0.84
N ILE A 84 -23.60 7.57 -1.13
CA ILE A 84 -23.29 8.48 -2.25
C ILE A 84 -23.78 7.85 -3.57
N GLY A 85 -23.53 6.55 -3.76
CA GLY A 85 -24.01 5.81 -4.91
C GLY A 85 -25.54 5.78 -5.02
N GLN A 86 -26.22 5.57 -3.90
CA GLN A 86 -27.70 5.69 -3.83
C GLN A 86 -28.18 7.06 -4.31
N TRP A 87 -27.57 8.11 -3.79
CA TRP A 87 -27.95 9.49 -4.16
C TRP A 87 -27.70 9.78 -5.63
N LEU A 88 -26.56 9.37 -6.18
CA LEU A 88 -26.20 9.59 -7.59
C LEU A 88 -27.06 8.78 -8.57
N THR A 89 -27.50 7.59 -8.20
CA THR A 89 -28.31 6.70 -9.07
C THR A 89 -29.81 6.87 -8.87
N GLY A 90 -30.24 7.63 -7.87
CA GLY A 90 -31.67 7.75 -7.51
C GLY A 90 -32.26 6.45 -6.95
N SER A 91 -31.44 5.51 -6.53
CA SER A 91 -31.89 4.22 -6.00
C SER A 91 -32.63 4.40 -4.68
N SER A 92 -33.62 3.53 -4.41
CA SER A 92 -34.38 3.54 -3.14
C SER A 92 -33.57 2.99 -1.95
N ARG A 93 -32.42 2.34 -2.22
CA ARG A 93 -31.56 1.73 -1.18
C ARG A 93 -30.10 2.01 -1.48
N PRO A 94 -29.21 2.01 -0.45
CA PRO A 94 -27.77 2.11 -0.66
C PRO A 94 -27.28 1.00 -1.62
N ILE A 95 -26.40 1.36 -2.54
CA ILE A 95 -25.81 0.36 -3.45
C ILE A 95 -24.96 -0.60 -2.65
N HIS A 96 -25.06 -1.91 -2.98
CA HIS A 96 -24.24 -2.90 -2.31
C HIS A 96 -22.81 -2.90 -2.89
N VAL A 97 -21.84 -2.45 -2.11
CA VAL A 97 -20.42 -2.56 -2.43
C VAL A 97 -19.83 -3.66 -1.55
N GLY A 98 -19.38 -4.74 -2.16
CA GLY A 98 -18.77 -5.84 -1.41
C GLY A 98 -17.55 -5.38 -0.61
N ALA A 99 -17.34 -5.97 0.58
CA ALA A 99 -16.28 -5.58 1.49
C ALA A 99 -14.88 -5.62 0.84
N PHE A 100 -14.60 -6.65 0.02
CA PHE A 100 -13.32 -6.75 -0.72
C PHE A 100 -13.13 -5.57 -1.69
N VAL A 101 -14.15 -5.25 -2.49
CA VAL A 101 -14.07 -4.17 -3.47
C VAL A 101 -13.91 -2.82 -2.79
N SER A 102 -14.66 -2.56 -1.72
CA SER A 102 -14.54 -1.34 -0.92
C SER A 102 -13.12 -1.18 -0.37
N SER A 103 -12.57 -2.25 0.24
CA SER A 103 -11.20 -2.23 0.76
C SER A 103 -10.19 -2.03 -0.36
N LEU A 104 -10.32 -2.76 -1.47
CA LEU A 104 -9.41 -2.67 -2.61
C LEU A 104 -9.35 -1.23 -3.17
N VAL A 105 -10.50 -0.60 -3.41
CA VAL A 105 -10.54 0.78 -3.91
C VAL A 105 -9.92 1.75 -2.90
N THR A 106 -10.22 1.58 -1.61
CA THR A 106 -9.64 2.39 -0.54
C THR A 106 -8.12 2.31 -0.55
N PHE A 107 -7.56 1.09 -0.53
CA PHE A 107 -6.11 0.91 -0.51
C PHE A 107 -5.44 1.36 -1.80
N ILE A 108 -6.06 1.14 -2.97
CA ILE A 108 -5.52 1.67 -4.25
C ILE A 108 -5.40 3.19 -4.20
N LEU A 109 -6.47 3.89 -3.79
CA LEU A 109 -6.46 5.35 -3.73
C LEU A 109 -5.49 5.85 -2.65
N PHE A 110 -5.43 5.22 -1.51
CA PHE A 110 -4.51 5.60 -0.45
C PHE A 110 -3.05 5.40 -0.88
N GLU A 111 -2.71 4.23 -1.41
CA GLU A 111 -1.36 3.92 -1.88
C GLU A 111 -0.94 4.74 -3.10
N ALA A 112 -1.88 5.11 -3.98
CA ALA A 112 -1.58 5.99 -5.10
C ALA A 112 -1.00 7.34 -4.66
N ALA A 113 -1.47 7.88 -3.53
CA ALA A 113 -0.92 9.11 -2.97
C ALA A 113 0.53 8.92 -2.47
N TYR A 114 0.80 7.84 -1.73
CA TYR A 114 2.15 7.52 -1.24
C TYR A 114 3.12 7.21 -2.36
N PHE A 115 2.73 6.35 -3.31
CA PHE A 115 3.58 5.99 -4.44
C PHE A 115 3.86 7.18 -5.34
N SER A 116 2.87 8.07 -5.57
CA SER A 116 3.08 9.32 -6.29
C SER A 116 4.18 10.18 -5.65
N GLU A 117 4.15 10.32 -4.34
CA GLU A 117 5.15 11.11 -3.61
C GLU A 117 6.54 10.46 -3.66
N ILE A 118 6.61 9.13 -3.51
CA ILE A 118 7.87 8.39 -3.62
C ILE A 118 8.47 8.57 -5.03
N MET A 119 7.65 8.47 -6.08
CA MET A 119 8.11 8.66 -7.47
C MET A 119 8.58 10.09 -7.72
N ARG A 120 7.81 11.08 -7.27
CA ARG A 120 8.19 12.49 -7.37
C ARG A 120 9.52 12.76 -6.66
N ALA A 121 9.66 12.27 -5.42
CA ALA A 121 10.90 12.42 -4.65
C ALA A 121 12.08 11.70 -5.33
N GLY A 122 11.86 10.51 -5.89
CA GLY A 122 12.87 9.74 -6.61
C GLY A 122 13.39 10.49 -7.85
N ILE A 123 12.50 11.11 -8.64
CA ILE A 123 12.91 11.93 -9.79
C ILE A 123 13.66 13.18 -9.32
N GLN A 124 13.17 13.83 -8.28
CA GLN A 124 13.80 15.05 -7.74
C GLN A 124 15.11 14.81 -6.99
N SER A 125 15.40 13.56 -6.61
CA SER A 125 16.67 13.19 -5.96
C SER A 125 17.88 13.23 -6.90
N ILE A 126 17.64 13.29 -8.23
CA ILE A 126 18.73 13.35 -9.21
C ILE A 126 19.34 14.75 -9.21
N SER A 127 20.65 14.81 -9.02
CA SER A 127 21.37 16.08 -8.98
C SER A 127 21.15 16.87 -10.26
N LYS A 128 20.90 18.18 -10.15
CA LYS A 128 20.63 19.07 -11.29
C LYS A 128 21.78 19.10 -12.29
N GLY A 129 23.00 18.76 -11.90
CA GLY A 129 24.15 18.62 -12.78
C GLY A 129 24.00 17.52 -13.83
N GLN A 130 23.29 16.42 -13.51
CA GLN A 130 23.09 15.29 -14.44
C GLN A 130 22.27 15.70 -15.68
N PRO A 131 21.07 16.31 -15.56
CA PRO A 131 20.35 16.82 -16.72
C PRO A 131 21.10 17.92 -17.46
N ALA A 132 21.78 18.81 -16.74
CA ALA A 132 22.55 19.90 -17.37
C ALA A 132 23.71 19.36 -18.21
N ALA A 133 24.48 18.42 -17.72
CA ALA A 133 25.55 17.76 -18.47
C ALA A 133 25.02 17.02 -19.72
N ALA A 134 23.88 16.31 -19.59
CA ALA A 134 23.26 15.65 -20.72
C ALA A 134 22.83 16.63 -21.83
N GLN A 135 22.25 17.77 -21.45
CA GLN A 135 21.85 18.81 -22.38
C GLN A 135 23.07 19.49 -23.03
N ALA A 136 24.17 19.68 -22.30
CA ALA A 136 25.42 20.21 -22.84
C ALA A 136 26.05 19.28 -23.91
N LEU A 137 25.78 17.96 -23.81
CA LEU A 137 26.14 16.97 -24.83
C LEU A 137 25.12 16.88 -25.99
N GLY A 138 24.14 17.78 -26.06
CA GLY A 138 23.18 17.89 -27.15
C GLY A 138 21.95 16.97 -27.01
N LEU A 139 21.73 16.31 -25.85
CA LEU A 139 20.52 15.52 -25.62
C LEU A 139 19.29 16.44 -25.48
N THR A 140 18.22 16.09 -26.15
CA THR A 140 16.92 16.73 -25.95
C THR A 140 16.38 16.43 -24.53
N TYR A 141 15.41 17.21 -24.06
CA TYR A 141 14.77 16.99 -22.77
C TYR A 141 14.23 15.53 -22.64
N SER A 142 13.57 15.01 -23.67
CA SER A 142 13.04 13.64 -23.66
C SER A 142 14.15 12.59 -23.57
N GLN A 143 15.24 12.79 -24.31
CA GLN A 143 16.43 11.91 -24.25
C GLN A 143 17.10 11.98 -22.87
N THR A 144 17.26 13.18 -22.33
CA THR A 144 17.81 13.41 -20.97
C THR A 144 16.96 12.67 -19.92
N MET A 145 15.63 12.82 -19.97
CA MET A 145 14.74 12.12 -19.06
C MET A 145 14.86 10.60 -19.22
N ARG A 146 14.78 10.08 -20.44
CA ARG A 146 14.74 8.64 -20.71
C ARG A 146 16.06 7.92 -20.40
N TYR A 147 17.18 8.52 -20.75
CA TYR A 147 18.49 7.86 -20.69
C TYR A 147 19.32 8.23 -19.45
N VAL A 148 19.05 9.36 -18.81
CA VAL A 148 19.85 9.85 -17.69
C VAL A 148 19.05 9.89 -16.40
N VAL A 149 17.92 10.60 -16.36
CA VAL A 149 17.16 10.84 -15.13
C VAL A 149 16.36 9.63 -14.69
N LEU A 150 15.48 9.10 -15.54
CA LEU A 150 14.55 8.03 -15.15
C LEU A 150 15.25 6.74 -14.71
N PRO A 151 16.32 6.25 -15.35
CA PRO A 151 17.02 5.04 -14.89
C PRO A 151 17.63 5.20 -13.50
N GLN A 152 18.17 6.37 -13.19
CA GLN A 152 18.73 6.68 -11.87
C GLN A 152 17.61 6.85 -10.84
N ALA A 153 16.56 7.62 -11.17
CA ALA A 153 15.40 7.83 -10.32
C ALA A 153 14.74 6.50 -9.96
N PHE A 154 14.56 5.59 -10.93
CA PHE A 154 13.98 4.27 -10.69
C PHE A 154 14.78 3.46 -9.66
N ARG A 155 16.11 3.47 -9.77
CA ARG A 155 16.97 2.80 -8.79
C ARG A 155 16.83 3.40 -7.38
N ASN A 156 16.70 4.72 -7.28
CA ASN A 156 16.55 5.41 -6.00
C ASN A 156 15.18 5.15 -5.36
N MET A 157 14.10 5.11 -6.16
CA MET A 157 12.73 4.94 -5.64
C MET A 157 12.34 3.47 -5.41
N LEU A 158 12.92 2.52 -6.12
CA LEU A 158 12.51 1.11 -6.05
C LEU A 158 12.57 0.52 -4.63
N PRO A 159 13.64 0.70 -3.84
CA PRO A 159 13.67 0.19 -2.47
C PRO A 159 12.59 0.82 -1.58
N VAL A 160 12.29 2.10 -1.81
CA VAL A 160 11.27 2.84 -1.03
C VAL A 160 9.87 2.34 -1.39
N LEU A 161 9.59 2.11 -2.69
CA LEU A 161 8.33 1.52 -3.15
C LEU A 161 8.11 0.12 -2.57
N LEU A 162 9.15 -0.71 -2.55
CA LEU A 162 9.08 -2.04 -1.95
C LEU A 162 8.87 -1.97 -0.43
N THR A 163 9.50 -1.02 0.26
CA THR A 163 9.27 -0.80 1.69
C THR A 163 7.83 -0.36 1.94
N GLN A 164 7.29 0.56 1.13
CA GLN A 164 5.89 0.97 1.23
C GLN A 164 4.93 -0.20 0.97
N THR A 165 5.27 -1.13 0.07
CA THR A 165 4.46 -2.35 -0.14
C THR A 165 4.46 -3.27 1.08
N ILE A 166 5.56 -3.30 1.87
CA ILE A 166 5.59 -4.04 3.14
C ILE A 166 4.68 -3.35 4.17
N VAL A 167 4.69 -2.02 4.22
CA VAL A 167 3.76 -1.24 5.08
C VAL A 167 2.32 -1.52 4.66
N LEU A 168 2.01 -1.48 3.36
CA LEU A 168 0.68 -1.83 2.83
C LEU A 168 0.23 -3.23 3.29
N PHE A 169 1.12 -4.24 3.22
CA PHE A 169 0.81 -5.58 3.72
C PHE A 169 0.40 -5.57 5.20
N GLN A 170 1.06 -4.77 6.04
CA GLN A 170 0.69 -4.62 7.44
C GLN A 170 -0.63 -3.85 7.60
N ASP A 171 -0.82 -2.78 6.83
CA ASP A 171 -2.00 -1.92 6.88
C ASP A 171 -3.27 -2.62 6.41
N THR A 172 -3.17 -3.64 5.55
CA THR A 172 -4.34 -4.44 5.16
C THR A 172 -4.99 -5.12 6.36
N SER A 173 -4.28 -5.33 7.47
CA SER A 173 -4.85 -5.84 8.71
C SER A 173 -5.94 -4.93 9.30
N LEU A 174 -5.94 -3.62 8.98
CA LEU A 174 -6.94 -2.69 9.49
C LEU A 174 -8.36 -3.00 9.03
N VAL A 175 -8.54 -3.79 7.97
CA VAL A 175 -9.89 -4.17 7.50
C VAL A 175 -10.62 -5.10 8.48
N TYR A 176 -9.90 -5.72 9.44
CA TYR A 176 -10.52 -6.57 10.46
C TYR A 176 -11.61 -5.82 11.27
N VAL A 177 -11.47 -4.49 11.41
CA VAL A 177 -12.47 -3.64 12.11
C VAL A 177 -13.84 -3.65 11.44
N LEU A 178 -13.89 -4.00 10.15
CA LEU A 178 -15.11 -4.18 9.37
C LEU A 178 -15.60 -5.65 9.40
N SER A 179 -15.06 -6.49 10.29
CA SER A 179 -15.33 -7.94 10.36
C SER A 179 -14.96 -8.70 9.09
N ILE A 180 -14.06 -8.16 8.27
CA ILE A 180 -13.54 -8.80 7.06
C ILE A 180 -12.54 -9.87 7.48
N PRO A 181 -12.57 -11.07 6.89
CA PRO A 181 -11.71 -12.18 7.26
C PRO A 181 -10.32 -12.10 6.57
N ASP A 182 -9.60 -10.98 6.74
CA ASP A 182 -8.17 -10.93 6.48
C ASP A 182 -7.41 -11.80 7.51
N PHE A 183 -6.11 -11.89 7.46
CA PHE A 183 -5.34 -12.75 8.35
C PHE A 183 -5.53 -12.39 9.83
N LEU A 184 -5.54 -11.10 10.17
CA LEU A 184 -5.81 -10.65 11.55
C LEU A 184 -7.28 -10.87 11.92
N GLY A 185 -8.21 -10.60 11.03
CA GLY A 185 -9.64 -10.84 11.23
C GLY A 185 -9.97 -12.32 11.41
N ALA A 186 -9.31 -13.21 10.66
CA ALA A 186 -9.42 -14.66 10.84
C ALA A 186 -8.88 -15.09 12.23
N ALA A 187 -7.72 -14.57 12.62
CA ALA A 187 -7.16 -14.83 13.96
C ALA A 187 -8.07 -14.29 15.06
N SER A 188 -8.64 -13.10 14.91
CA SER A 188 -9.60 -12.50 15.83
C SER A 188 -10.87 -13.34 16.00
N LYS A 189 -11.42 -13.87 14.90
CA LYS A 189 -12.59 -14.75 14.94
C LYS A 189 -12.31 -16.04 15.73
N VAL A 190 -11.17 -16.67 15.50
CA VAL A 190 -10.74 -17.85 16.27
C VAL A 190 -10.53 -17.50 17.74
N ALA A 191 -9.84 -16.37 18.01
CA ALA A 191 -9.59 -15.89 19.35
C ALA A 191 -10.87 -15.70 20.18
N GLN A 192 -11.89 -15.11 19.55
CA GLN A 192 -13.19 -14.86 20.19
C GLN A 192 -14.01 -16.14 20.35
N ARG A 193 -14.03 -17.01 19.33
CA ARG A 193 -14.75 -18.28 19.35
C ARG A 193 -14.26 -19.23 20.46
N ASP A 194 -12.94 -19.32 20.60
CA ASP A 194 -12.30 -20.30 21.48
C ASP A 194 -11.88 -19.69 22.84
N GLY A 195 -12.08 -18.37 23.05
CA GLY A 195 -11.65 -17.66 24.27
C GLY A 195 -10.12 -17.58 24.41
N ARG A 196 -9.35 -17.64 23.31
CA ARG A 196 -7.89 -17.72 23.26
C ARG A 196 -7.26 -16.49 22.60
N LEU A 197 -7.52 -15.31 23.19
CA LEU A 197 -7.09 -14.03 22.65
C LEU A 197 -5.56 -13.90 22.61
N VAL A 198 -4.88 -14.28 23.68
CA VAL A 198 -3.43 -14.13 23.81
C VAL A 198 -2.70 -14.97 22.77
N GLU A 199 -3.08 -16.25 22.65
CA GLU A 199 -2.48 -17.20 21.75
C GLU A 199 -2.61 -16.75 20.30
N MET A 200 -3.82 -16.37 19.89
CA MET A 200 -4.10 -16.02 18.50
C MET A 200 -3.50 -14.69 18.08
N TYR A 201 -3.53 -13.66 18.94
CA TYR A 201 -2.91 -12.38 18.61
C TYR A 201 -1.39 -12.44 18.64
N LEU A 202 -0.77 -13.19 19.58
CA LEU A 202 0.67 -13.43 19.56
C LEU A 202 1.10 -14.20 18.32
N PHE A 203 0.33 -15.22 17.92
CA PHE A 203 0.59 -15.96 16.70
C PHE A 203 0.49 -15.05 15.47
N ALA A 204 -0.58 -14.25 15.36
CA ALA A 204 -0.76 -13.32 14.26
C ALA A 204 0.41 -12.30 14.20
N ALA A 205 0.79 -11.71 15.34
CA ALA A 205 1.91 -10.78 15.43
C ALA A 205 3.23 -11.44 14.98
N LEU A 206 3.48 -12.69 15.38
CA LEU A 206 4.66 -13.45 14.98
C LEU A 206 4.70 -13.68 13.46
N VAL A 207 3.57 -14.05 12.86
CA VAL A 207 3.49 -14.27 11.40
C VAL A 207 3.73 -12.97 10.63
N TYR A 208 3.08 -11.87 11.00
CA TYR A 208 3.32 -10.55 10.39
C TYR A 208 4.78 -10.13 10.55
N PHE A 209 5.36 -10.33 11.73
CA PHE A 209 6.77 -10.01 12.01
C PHE A 209 7.73 -10.79 11.10
N ILE A 210 7.53 -12.12 11.01
CA ILE A 210 8.38 -13.00 10.19
C ILE A 210 8.31 -12.56 8.71
N ILE A 211 7.11 -12.42 8.15
CA ILE A 211 6.94 -12.04 6.75
C ILE A 211 7.55 -10.66 6.48
N SER A 212 7.26 -9.66 7.30
CA SER A 212 7.78 -8.30 7.15
C SER A 212 9.29 -8.24 7.34
N CYS A 213 9.85 -9.02 8.26
CA CYS A 213 11.29 -9.10 8.49
C CYS A 213 12.04 -9.69 7.29
N PHE A 214 11.55 -10.81 6.75
CA PHE A 214 12.15 -11.43 5.55
C PHE A 214 12.02 -10.53 4.32
N ALA A 215 10.87 -9.91 4.10
CA ALA A 215 10.66 -8.96 3.02
C ALA A 215 11.61 -7.75 3.15
N SER A 216 11.72 -7.16 4.34
CA SER A 216 12.62 -6.03 4.62
C SER A 216 14.09 -6.40 4.45
N PHE A 217 14.49 -7.62 4.81
CA PHE A 217 15.85 -8.12 4.55
C PHE A 217 16.11 -8.20 3.05
N GLY A 218 15.15 -8.70 2.27
CA GLY A 218 15.23 -8.75 0.81
C GLY A 218 15.40 -7.37 0.19
N VAL A 219 14.61 -6.39 0.66
CA VAL A 219 14.71 -4.99 0.20
C VAL A 219 16.08 -4.39 0.50
N ARG A 220 16.59 -4.56 1.72
CA ARG A 220 17.95 -4.08 2.08
C ARG A 220 19.05 -4.69 1.23
N ARG A 221 18.95 -5.99 0.94
CA ARG A 221 19.92 -6.69 0.06
C ARG A 221 19.83 -6.19 -1.38
N LEU A 222 18.63 -5.90 -1.88
CA LEU A 222 18.45 -5.27 -3.19
C LEU A 222 19.05 -3.87 -3.20
N GLN A 223 18.77 -3.05 -2.21
CA GLN A 223 19.29 -1.70 -2.08
C GLN A 223 20.81 -1.66 -2.11
N SER A 224 21.48 -2.57 -1.38
CA SER A 224 22.96 -2.64 -1.39
C SER A 224 23.56 -3.01 -2.75
N ARG A 225 22.79 -3.70 -3.61
CA ARG A 225 23.24 -4.07 -4.97
C ARG A 225 23.04 -2.99 -6.01
N ILE A 226 22.05 -2.13 -5.83
CA ILE A 226 21.69 -1.08 -6.80
C ILE A 226 22.20 0.30 -6.42
N ALA A 227 22.68 0.46 -5.18
CA ALA A 227 23.29 1.72 -4.72
C ALA A 227 24.53 2.04 -5.59
N PHE A 228 24.56 3.25 -6.15
CA PHE A 228 25.79 3.76 -6.75
C PHE A 228 26.77 4.07 -5.61
N VAL A 229 27.97 3.54 -5.72
CA VAL A 229 29.11 4.04 -4.94
C VAL A 229 29.48 5.38 -5.55
N HIS A 230 29.22 6.46 -4.83
CA HIS A 230 29.70 7.79 -5.17
C HIS A 230 31.11 7.96 -4.71
#